data_9a19339bfa4593de78d03748c923f19f
#
_entry.id   9a19339bfa4593de78d03748c923f19f
#
_cell.length_a   1.000
_cell.length_b   1.000
_cell.length_c   1.000
_cell.angle_alpha   90.00
_cell.angle_beta   90.00
_cell.angle_gamma   90.00
#
_symmetry.space_group_name_H-M   'P 1'
#
loop_
_entity.id
_entity.type
_entity.pdbx_description
1 polymer ?
#
loop_
_entity_poly.entity_id
_entity_poly.type
_entity_poly.pdbx_seq_one_letter_code
_entity_poly.pdbx_strand_id
1 'polypeptide(L)'
;DSLRSAAANSLDWRVSKAVRAIRNDPGGVDNMDYLAEIAGMSRANFFRVFEASTGVTPRVFLNMIRVEQAVTVATGSDLSFGALSDRLGFSTQAHFTRFFRDHVGATPSNFRSVSRLGQETDFLRL
;
A
#
# COMPACT_ATOMS: atom_id res chain seq x y z
N ASP A 1 14.86 -15.44 12.13
CA ASP A 1 14.94 -16.37 13.24
C ASP A 1 13.61 -17.08 13.49
N SER A 2 13.63 -18.13 14.33
CA SER A 2 12.50 -19.03 14.48
C SER A 2 11.26 -18.37 15.11
N LEU A 3 11.44 -17.44 16.02
CA LEU A 3 10.31 -16.75 16.65
C LEU A 3 9.59 -15.82 15.66
N ARG A 4 10.36 -15.15 14.82
CA ARG A 4 9.82 -14.28 13.79
C ARG A 4 9.07 -15.07 12.73
N SER A 5 9.64 -16.19 12.31
CA SER A 5 9.00 -17.09 11.36
C SER A 5 7.71 -17.68 11.92
N ALA A 6 7.71 -18.07 13.18
CA ALA A 6 6.52 -18.61 13.85
C ALA A 6 5.43 -17.53 13.93
N ALA A 7 5.77 -16.29 14.28
CA ALA A 7 4.81 -15.19 14.33
C ALA A 7 4.20 -14.91 12.95
N ALA A 8 5.04 -14.88 11.91
CA ALA A 8 4.57 -14.67 10.53
C ALA A 8 3.67 -15.80 10.06
N ASN A 9 3.99 -17.05 10.45
CA ASN A 9 3.20 -18.22 10.08
C ASN A 9 1.92 -18.37 10.89
N SER A 10 1.79 -17.62 12.00
CA SER A 10 0.59 -17.67 12.85
C SER A 10 -0.51 -16.72 12.39
N LEU A 11 -0.31 -15.98 11.29
CA LEU A 11 -1.33 -15.09 10.76
C LEU A 11 -2.57 -15.89 10.38
N ASP A 12 -3.73 -15.43 10.86
CA ASP A 12 -5.01 -16.08 10.55
C ASP A 12 -5.17 -16.19 9.03
N TRP A 13 -5.51 -17.39 8.53
CA TRP A 13 -5.60 -17.64 7.08
C TRP A 13 -6.65 -16.76 6.40
N ARG A 14 -7.70 -16.37 7.14
CA ARG A 14 -8.75 -15.49 6.62
C ARG A 14 -8.21 -14.07 6.46
N VAL A 15 -7.40 -13.62 7.42
CA VAL A 15 -6.71 -12.34 7.33
C VAL A 15 -5.70 -12.36 6.18
N SER A 16 -5.01 -13.48 5.98
CA SER A 16 -4.09 -13.64 4.85
C SER A 16 -4.77 -13.44 3.51
N LYS A 17 -6.02 -13.88 3.36
CA LYS A 17 -6.78 -13.65 2.13
C LYS A 17 -7.00 -12.16 1.88
N ALA A 18 -7.37 -11.42 2.92
CA ALA A 18 -7.59 -9.97 2.82
C ALA A 18 -6.28 -9.25 2.52
N VAL A 19 -5.18 -9.64 3.17
CA VAL A 19 -3.86 -9.07 2.91
C VAL A 19 -3.46 -9.26 1.45
N ARG A 20 -3.66 -10.46 0.90
CA ARG A 20 -3.33 -10.73 -0.50
C ARG A 20 -4.20 -9.92 -1.45
N ALA A 21 -5.49 -9.76 -1.14
CA ALA A 21 -6.37 -8.94 -1.97
C ALA A 21 -5.90 -7.49 -2.03
N ILE A 22 -5.50 -6.93 -0.89
CA ILE A 22 -4.98 -5.57 -0.83
C ILE A 22 -3.67 -5.44 -1.61
N ARG A 23 -2.74 -6.36 -1.44
CA ARG A 23 -1.43 -6.30 -2.13
C ARG A 23 -1.56 -6.48 -3.63
N ASN A 24 -2.45 -7.37 -4.06
CA ASN A 24 -2.61 -7.66 -5.49
C ASN A 24 -3.29 -6.52 -6.25
N ASP A 25 -4.26 -5.86 -5.61
CA ASP A 25 -5.02 -4.81 -6.28
C ASP A 25 -5.61 -3.85 -5.25
N PRO A 26 -4.81 -2.94 -4.70
CA PRO A 26 -5.34 -1.97 -3.73
C PRO A 26 -6.43 -1.09 -4.31
N GLY A 27 -6.39 -0.82 -5.62
CA GLY A 27 -7.43 -0.05 -6.30
C GLY A 27 -8.76 -0.79 -6.41
N GLY A 28 -8.75 -2.10 -6.30
CA GLY A 28 -9.97 -2.92 -6.33
C GLY A 28 -10.67 -3.04 -4.99
N VAL A 29 -10.11 -2.45 -3.93
CA VAL A 29 -10.73 -2.50 -2.61
C VAL A 29 -11.65 -1.29 -2.45
N ASP A 30 -12.92 -1.48 -2.79
CA ASP A 30 -13.91 -0.39 -2.79
C ASP A 30 -14.27 0.06 -1.37
N ASN A 31 -14.37 -0.91 -0.44
CA ASN A 31 -14.70 -0.60 0.95
C ASN A 31 -14.26 -1.76 1.86
N MET A 32 -14.35 -1.52 3.16
CA MET A 32 -13.92 -2.51 4.16
C MET A 32 -14.84 -3.72 4.23
N ASP A 33 -16.12 -3.55 3.86
CA ASP A 33 -17.07 -4.68 3.84
C ASP A 33 -16.64 -5.74 2.80
N TYR A 34 -16.09 -5.31 1.68
CA TYR A 34 -15.55 -6.20 0.66
C TYR A 34 -14.45 -7.10 1.25
N LEU A 35 -13.55 -6.53 2.03
CA LEU A 35 -12.48 -7.30 2.66
C LEU A 35 -13.01 -8.29 3.70
N ALA A 36 -14.01 -7.87 4.49
CA ALA A 36 -14.65 -8.76 5.45
C ALA A 36 -15.31 -9.94 4.74
N GLU A 37 -15.95 -9.68 3.61
CA GLU A 37 -16.58 -10.70 2.76
C GLU A 37 -15.55 -11.73 2.27
N ILE A 38 -14.43 -11.24 1.74
CA ILE A 38 -13.33 -12.11 1.30
C ILE A 38 -12.84 -13.00 2.45
N ALA A 39 -12.74 -12.43 3.64
CA ALA A 39 -12.29 -13.14 4.83
C ALA A 39 -13.37 -14.10 5.38
N GLY A 40 -14.61 -13.98 4.93
CA GLY A 40 -15.71 -14.79 5.44
C GLY A 40 -16.14 -14.43 6.85
N MET A 41 -16.02 -13.16 7.23
CA MET A 41 -16.32 -12.66 8.57
C MET A 41 -17.28 -11.47 8.51
N SER A 42 -17.97 -11.23 9.64
CA SER A 42 -18.65 -9.96 9.83
C SER A 42 -17.63 -8.83 9.87
N ARG A 43 -18.07 -7.61 9.54
CA ARG A 43 -17.19 -6.44 9.54
C ARG A 43 -16.50 -6.23 10.90
N ALA A 44 -17.28 -6.27 12.00
CA ALA A 44 -16.74 -6.06 13.34
C ALA A 44 -15.71 -7.12 13.71
N ASN A 45 -16.00 -8.39 13.42
CA ASN A 45 -15.08 -9.48 13.70
C ASN A 45 -13.83 -9.39 12.84
N PHE A 46 -13.99 -9.03 11.58
CA PHE A 46 -12.86 -8.84 10.67
C PHE A 46 -11.88 -7.77 11.17
N PHE A 47 -12.39 -6.60 11.57
CA PHE A 47 -11.54 -5.55 12.10
C PHE A 47 -10.78 -5.99 13.34
N ARG A 48 -11.48 -6.67 14.26
CA ARG A 48 -10.87 -7.15 15.51
C ARG A 48 -9.76 -8.16 15.23
N VAL A 49 -10.04 -9.14 14.37
CA VAL A 49 -9.09 -10.21 14.07
C VAL A 49 -7.93 -9.67 13.23
N PHE A 50 -8.20 -8.79 12.28
CA PHE A 50 -7.16 -8.19 11.45
C PHE A 50 -6.17 -7.41 12.30
N GLU A 51 -6.66 -6.55 13.19
CA GLU A 51 -5.80 -5.75 14.05
C GLU A 51 -5.02 -6.62 15.04
N ALA A 52 -5.64 -7.65 15.58
CA ALA A 52 -4.95 -8.58 16.47
C ALA A 52 -3.84 -9.34 15.76
N SER A 53 -4.02 -9.67 14.48
CA SER A 53 -3.06 -10.43 13.68
C SER A 53 -1.93 -9.56 13.12
N THR A 54 -2.22 -8.33 12.72
CA THR A 54 -1.28 -7.49 11.97
C THR A 54 -0.75 -6.31 12.79
N GLY A 55 -1.43 -5.91 13.85
CA GLY A 55 -1.07 -4.74 14.65
C GLY A 55 -1.62 -3.43 14.10
N VAL A 56 -2.30 -3.44 12.96
CA VAL A 56 -2.90 -2.23 12.34
C VAL A 56 -4.30 -2.55 11.85
N THR A 57 -5.10 -1.50 11.64
CA THR A 57 -6.44 -1.68 11.07
C THR A 57 -6.35 -1.99 9.58
N PRO A 58 -7.39 -2.59 8.98
CA PRO A 58 -7.40 -2.82 7.53
C PRO A 58 -7.22 -1.55 6.71
N ARG A 59 -7.80 -0.43 7.16
CA ARG A 59 -7.68 0.86 6.46
C ARG A 59 -6.23 1.34 6.47
N VAL A 60 -5.57 1.27 7.62
CA VAL A 60 -4.16 1.66 7.74
C VAL A 60 -3.30 0.77 6.83
N PHE A 61 -3.57 -0.53 6.83
CA PHE A 61 -2.82 -1.46 5.98
C PHE A 61 -3.00 -1.13 4.50
N LEU A 62 -4.24 -0.87 4.05
CA LEU A 62 -4.50 -0.47 2.67
C LEU A 62 -3.70 0.78 2.29
N ASN A 63 -3.69 1.79 3.17
CA ASN A 63 -2.95 3.02 2.91
C ASN A 63 -1.44 2.78 2.87
N MET A 64 -0.92 1.91 3.73
CA MET A 64 0.50 1.54 3.71
C MET A 64 0.89 0.91 2.36
N ILE A 65 0.05 0.02 1.84
CA ILE A 65 0.32 -0.63 0.55
C ILE A 65 0.21 0.38 -0.59
N ARG A 66 -0.76 1.30 -0.54
CA ARG A 66 -0.85 2.37 -1.53
C ARG A 66 0.42 3.22 -1.58
N VAL A 67 0.95 3.59 -0.41
CA VAL A 67 2.20 4.36 -0.33
C VAL A 67 3.37 3.55 -0.88
N GLU A 68 3.50 2.31 -0.47
CA GLU A 68 4.58 1.42 -0.91
C GLU A 68 4.59 1.28 -2.43
N GLN A 69 3.44 1.01 -3.03
CA GLN A 69 3.33 0.86 -4.48
C GLN A 69 3.54 2.19 -5.21
N ALA A 70 3.04 3.29 -4.65
CA ALA A 70 3.25 4.61 -5.24
C ALA A 70 4.74 4.96 -5.30
N VAL A 71 5.46 4.71 -4.21
CA VAL A 71 6.91 4.97 -4.15
C VAL A 71 7.66 4.08 -5.14
N THR A 72 7.33 2.80 -5.18
CA THR A 72 7.98 1.84 -6.08
C THR A 72 7.80 2.25 -7.55
N VAL A 73 6.58 2.62 -7.93
CA VAL A 73 6.30 3.02 -9.32
C VAL A 73 6.90 4.39 -9.63
N ALA A 74 6.84 5.34 -8.69
CA ALA A 74 7.39 6.67 -8.91
C ALA A 74 8.91 6.63 -9.15
N THR A 75 9.62 5.71 -8.49
CA THR A 75 11.07 5.60 -8.61
C THR A 75 11.52 4.65 -9.72
N GLY A 76 10.71 3.65 -10.04
CA GLY A 76 11.10 2.56 -10.95
C GLY A 76 10.49 2.61 -12.33
N SER A 77 9.64 3.59 -12.65
CA SER A 77 8.99 3.66 -13.94
C SER A 77 8.66 5.09 -14.35
N ASP A 78 8.27 5.27 -15.61
CA ASP A 78 7.80 6.55 -16.15
C ASP A 78 6.28 6.61 -16.24
N LEU A 79 5.58 5.71 -15.58
CA LEU A 79 4.12 5.71 -15.57
C LEU A 79 3.61 7.08 -15.11
N SER A 80 2.60 7.61 -15.80
CA SER A 80 2.01 8.90 -15.44
C SER A 80 1.35 8.82 -14.07
N PHE A 81 1.32 9.94 -13.36
CA PHE A 81 0.67 9.97 -12.04
C PHE A 81 -0.84 9.85 -12.16
N GLY A 82 -1.44 10.24 -13.31
CA GLY A 82 -2.84 9.97 -13.58
C GLY A 82 -3.13 8.48 -13.64
N ALA A 83 -2.33 7.72 -14.38
CA ALA A 83 -2.47 6.28 -14.49
C ALA A 83 -2.21 5.59 -13.15
N LEU A 84 -1.21 6.04 -12.39
CA LEU A 84 -0.90 5.50 -11.08
C LEU A 84 -2.05 5.76 -10.09
N SER A 85 -2.60 6.96 -10.12
CA SER A 85 -3.76 7.34 -9.31
C SER A 85 -4.93 6.38 -9.54
N ASP A 86 -5.24 6.11 -10.80
CA ASP A 86 -6.31 5.18 -11.18
C ASP A 86 -6.02 3.76 -10.68
N ARG A 87 -4.81 3.29 -10.87
CA ARG A 87 -4.38 1.95 -10.46
C ARG A 87 -4.52 1.76 -8.95
N LEU A 88 -4.25 2.80 -8.17
CA LEU A 88 -4.30 2.73 -6.72
C LEU A 88 -5.70 3.02 -6.15
N GLY A 89 -6.67 3.32 -7.00
CA GLY A 89 -8.06 3.48 -6.59
C GLY A 89 -8.44 4.87 -6.09
N PHE A 90 -7.70 5.90 -6.49
CA PHE A 90 -8.06 7.28 -6.16
C PHE A 90 -9.03 7.82 -7.19
N SER A 91 -10.04 8.57 -6.73
CA SER A 91 -11.05 9.12 -7.62
C SER A 91 -10.50 10.23 -8.52
N THR A 92 -9.48 10.95 -8.09
CA THR A 92 -8.83 12.01 -8.87
C THR A 92 -7.32 11.99 -8.63
N GLN A 93 -6.56 12.51 -9.60
CA GLN A 93 -5.12 12.67 -9.44
C GLN A 93 -4.81 13.68 -8.32
N ALA A 94 -5.62 14.70 -8.14
CA ALA A 94 -5.44 15.67 -7.07
C ALA A 94 -5.54 15.01 -5.69
N HIS A 95 -6.48 14.09 -5.53
CA HIS A 95 -6.62 13.32 -4.29
C HIS A 95 -5.37 12.46 -4.04
N PHE A 96 -4.88 11.78 -5.07
CA PHE A 96 -3.66 10.99 -4.98
C PHE A 96 -2.45 11.86 -4.61
N THR A 97 -2.29 13.02 -5.26
CA THR A 97 -1.17 13.93 -4.99
C THR A 97 -1.17 14.38 -3.52
N ARG A 98 -2.35 14.72 -3.00
CA ARG A 98 -2.49 15.13 -1.60
C ARG A 98 -2.16 13.97 -0.65
N PHE A 99 -2.69 12.79 -0.94
CA PHE A 99 -2.42 11.58 -0.16
C PHE A 99 -0.91 11.28 -0.11
N PHE A 100 -0.27 11.30 -1.28
CA PHE A 100 1.16 11.03 -1.38
C PHE A 100 1.98 12.05 -0.58
N ARG A 101 1.67 13.34 -0.76
CA ARG A 101 2.38 14.39 -0.04
C ARG A 101 2.20 14.26 1.48
N ASP A 102 0.99 13.93 1.94
CA ASP A 102 0.72 13.80 3.36
C ASP A 102 1.47 12.63 4.00
N HIS A 103 1.69 11.56 3.24
CA HIS A 103 2.36 10.37 3.77
C HIS A 103 3.87 10.36 3.53
N VAL A 104 4.33 10.93 2.43
CA VAL A 104 5.73 10.85 2.02
C VAL A 104 6.49 12.15 2.30
N GLY A 105 5.79 13.29 2.33
CA GLY A 105 6.41 14.57 2.63
C GLY A 105 6.83 15.37 1.40
N ALA A 106 6.56 14.85 0.20
CA ALA A 106 6.85 15.53 -1.07
C ALA A 106 5.78 15.17 -2.08
N THR A 107 5.59 16.00 -3.10
CA THR A 107 4.69 15.64 -4.20
C THR A 107 5.27 14.47 -5.00
N PRO A 108 4.44 13.68 -5.68
CA PRO A 108 4.94 12.60 -6.53
C PRO A 108 5.98 13.07 -7.56
N SER A 109 5.76 14.24 -8.15
CA SER A 109 6.65 14.82 -9.14
C SER A 109 8.02 15.17 -8.54
N ASN A 110 8.03 15.86 -7.40
CA ASN A 110 9.26 16.20 -6.69
C ASN A 110 9.99 14.95 -6.22
N PHE A 111 9.24 13.98 -5.69
CA PHE A 111 9.81 12.73 -5.21
C PHE A 111 10.53 11.98 -6.35
N ARG A 112 9.89 11.88 -7.52
CA ARG A 112 10.50 11.25 -8.70
C ARG A 112 11.77 11.98 -9.12
N SER A 113 11.75 13.30 -9.14
CA SER A 113 12.91 14.11 -9.53
C SER A 113 14.08 13.92 -8.58
N VAL A 114 13.82 13.96 -7.28
CA VAL A 114 14.87 13.77 -6.27
C VAL A 114 15.43 12.35 -6.33
N SER A 115 14.59 11.37 -6.54
CA SER A 115 15.01 9.98 -6.69
C SER A 115 15.96 9.81 -7.87
N ARG A 116 15.69 10.48 -8.99
CA ARG A 116 16.56 10.45 -10.18
C ARG A 116 17.89 11.14 -9.94
N LEU A 117 17.91 12.22 -9.17
CA LEU A 117 19.16 12.88 -8.77
C LEU A 117 20.05 11.94 -7.97
N GLY A 118 19.48 11.16 -7.08
CA GLY A 118 20.24 10.16 -6.34
C GLY A 118 20.88 9.13 -7.25
N GLN A 119 20.15 8.68 -8.26
CA GLN A 119 20.64 7.72 -9.26
C GLN A 119 21.78 8.32 -10.09
N GLU A 120 21.66 9.57 -10.50
CA GLU A 120 22.72 10.26 -11.22
C GLU A 120 23.99 10.39 -10.40
N THR A 121 23.85 10.72 -9.13
CA THR A 121 24.98 10.82 -8.20
C THR A 121 25.69 9.49 -8.05
N ASP A 122 24.95 8.41 -7.91
CA ASP A 122 25.52 7.07 -7.79
C ASP A 122 26.25 6.67 -9.08
N PHE A 123 25.67 7.01 -10.22
CA PHE A 123 26.31 6.76 -11.52
C PHE A 123 27.65 7.50 -11.64
N LEU A 124 27.70 8.76 -11.21
CA LEU A 124 28.89 9.59 -11.32
C LEU A 124 30.02 9.11 -10.40
N ARG A 125 29.73 8.34 -9.36
CA ARG A 125 30.74 7.74 -8.50
C ARG A 125 31.50 6.58 -9.12
N LEU A 126 30.94 6.03 -10.16
CA LEU A 126 31.58 4.95 -10.89
C LEU A 126 32.71 5.47 -11.78
#